data_f912edc4971223e5a89632549ada9618
#
_entry.id   f912edc4971223e5a89632549ada9618
#
_cell.length_a   1.000
_cell.length_b   1.000
_cell.length_c   1.000
_cell.angle_alpha   90.00
_cell.angle_beta   90.00
_cell.angle_gamma   90.00
#
_symmetry.space_group_name_H-M   'P 1'
#
loop_
_entity.id
_entity.type
_entity.pdbx_description
1 polymer ?
#
loop_
_entity_poly.entity_id
_entity_poly.type
_entity_poly.pdbx_seq_one_letter_code
_entity_poly.pdbx_strand_id
1 'polypeptide(L)'
;RAGTLAGVVAAASAFMEPELLALPEGEVEAMIADPAFEKYDRYLSGVLRMKAHTLTANEEKLMAMASDACNAASNAYEMLSYADMNLGMTRGENGEKVQLTDARLLSLLASKDRAVRKAAYTNIMNGYNKFGNTIAATYAGQVKADIFNSRAHHFDSSRQAAMYPDEIDEKVYD
;
A
#
# COMPACT_ATOMS: atom_id res chain seq x y z
N ARG A 1 18.38 10.81 3.91
CA ARG A 1 19.37 10.72 2.80
C ARG A 1 19.00 9.61 1.80
N ALA A 2 18.61 8.39 2.25
CA ALA A 2 18.21 7.32 1.34
C ALA A 2 16.94 7.66 0.51
N GLY A 3 15.90 8.20 1.16
CA GLY A 3 14.67 8.61 0.48
C GLY A 3 14.89 9.73 -0.54
N THR A 4 15.80 10.68 -0.24
CA THR A 4 16.16 11.75 -1.19
C THR A 4 16.84 11.18 -2.44
N LEU A 5 17.74 10.19 -2.26
CA LEU A 5 18.43 9.55 -3.38
C LEU A 5 17.45 8.74 -4.24
N ALA A 6 16.55 7.97 -3.62
CA ALA A 6 15.51 7.23 -4.33
C ALA A 6 14.63 8.14 -5.19
N GLY A 7 14.23 9.32 -4.64
CA GLY A 7 13.47 10.31 -5.40
C GLY A 7 14.24 10.89 -6.59
N VAL A 8 15.54 11.15 -6.45
CA VAL A 8 16.38 11.61 -7.56
C VAL A 8 16.50 10.56 -8.65
N VAL A 9 16.72 9.30 -8.29
CA VAL A 9 16.80 8.19 -9.27
C VAL A 9 15.46 8.00 -9.96
N ALA A 10 14.34 7.99 -9.23
CA ALA A 10 13.01 7.87 -9.81
C ALA A 10 12.71 9.01 -10.81
N ALA A 11 13.04 10.25 -10.45
CA ALA A 11 12.88 11.39 -11.35
C ALA A 11 13.77 11.29 -12.59
N ALA A 12 15.01 10.81 -12.43
CA ALA A 12 15.94 10.64 -13.54
C ALA A 12 15.55 9.52 -14.52
N SER A 13 14.79 8.52 -14.07
CA SER A 13 14.31 7.38 -14.88
C SER A 13 12.84 7.49 -15.32
N ALA A 14 12.12 8.52 -14.89
CA ALA A 14 10.68 8.68 -15.17
C ALA A 14 10.32 8.79 -16.67
N PHE A 15 11.29 9.12 -17.53
CA PHE A 15 11.09 9.19 -18.99
C PHE A 15 11.07 7.82 -19.67
N MET A 16 11.62 6.77 -19.04
CA MET A 16 11.85 5.47 -19.70
C MET A 16 10.56 4.78 -20.12
N GLU A 17 9.59 4.67 -19.23
CA GLU A 17 8.32 4.02 -19.55
C GLU A 17 7.52 4.78 -20.61
N PRO A 18 7.32 6.11 -20.52
CA PRO A 18 6.69 6.87 -21.60
C PRO A 18 7.37 6.75 -22.96
N GLU A 19 8.70 6.72 -23.00
CA GLU A 19 9.44 6.54 -24.25
C GLU A 19 9.24 5.14 -24.83
N LEU A 20 9.31 4.09 -24.02
CA LEU A 20 9.04 2.71 -24.43
C LEU A 20 7.60 2.57 -24.97
N LEU A 21 6.62 3.15 -24.31
CA LEU A 21 5.21 3.10 -24.72
C LEU A 21 4.93 3.93 -25.97
N ALA A 22 5.78 4.93 -26.29
CA ALA A 22 5.68 5.75 -27.49
C ALA A 22 6.32 5.10 -28.74
N LEU A 23 7.06 3.99 -28.58
CA LEU A 23 7.62 3.24 -29.70
C LEU A 23 6.51 2.69 -30.61
N PRO A 24 6.77 2.48 -31.89
CA PRO A 24 5.85 1.81 -32.81
C PRO A 24 5.38 0.47 -32.27
N GLU A 25 4.16 0.09 -32.63
CA GLU A 25 3.58 -1.20 -32.24
C GLU A 25 4.47 -2.36 -32.69
N GLY A 26 4.76 -3.28 -31.79
CA GLY A 26 5.63 -4.43 -32.02
C GLY A 26 7.11 -4.22 -31.71
N GLU A 27 7.57 -2.99 -31.52
CA GLU A 27 8.99 -2.73 -31.22
C GLU A 27 9.42 -3.23 -29.85
N VAL A 28 8.61 -3.03 -28.81
CA VAL A 28 8.91 -3.53 -27.46
C VAL A 28 8.83 -5.05 -27.44
N GLU A 29 7.87 -5.65 -28.13
CA GLU A 29 7.76 -7.10 -28.32
C GLU A 29 8.99 -7.66 -29.04
N ALA A 30 9.50 -6.96 -30.05
CA ALA A 30 10.73 -7.33 -30.73
C ALA A 30 11.96 -7.25 -29.81
N MET A 31 12.03 -6.23 -28.95
CA MET A 31 13.08 -6.15 -27.92
C MET A 31 13.03 -7.33 -26.95
N ILE A 32 11.84 -7.72 -26.49
CA ILE A 32 11.64 -8.88 -25.58
C ILE A 32 12.12 -10.18 -26.27
N ALA A 33 11.90 -10.32 -27.58
CA ALA A 33 12.33 -11.50 -28.34
C ALA A 33 13.85 -11.51 -28.65
N ASP A 34 14.55 -10.40 -28.50
CA ASP A 34 15.97 -10.28 -28.80
C ASP A 34 16.82 -10.72 -27.57
N PRO A 35 17.73 -11.72 -27.73
CA PRO A 35 18.63 -12.15 -26.66
C PRO A 35 19.48 -11.05 -26.04
N ALA A 36 19.71 -9.94 -26.74
CA ALA A 36 20.44 -8.79 -26.23
C ALA A 36 19.72 -8.12 -25.04
N PHE A 37 18.40 -8.25 -24.99
CA PHE A 37 17.54 -7.68 -23.94
C PHE A 37 17.07 -8.69 -22.88
N GLU A 38 17.54 -9.93 -22.89
CA GLU A 38 17.14 -11.00 -21.97
C GLU A 38 17.09 -10.53 -20.49
N LYS A 39 18.05 -9.69 -20.07
CA LYS A 39 18.11 -9.14 -18.71
C LYS A 39 16.95 -8.20 -18.37
N TYR A 40 16.29 -7.67 -19.37
CA TYR A 40 15.23 -6.67 -19.27
C TYR A 40 13.85 -7.25 -19.61
N ASP A 41 13.77 -8.53 -19.98
CA ASP A 41 12.53 -9.19 -20.39
C ASP A 41 11.38 -8.95 -19.42
N ARG A 42 11.61 -9.19 -18.13
CA ARG A 42 10.58 -8.97 -17.10
C ARG A 42 10.13 -7.51 -17.00
N TYR A 43 11.06 -6.56 -17.12
CA TYR A 43 10.75 -5.13 -17.09
C TYR A 43 9.92 -4.72 -18.31
N LEU A 44 10.37 -5.07 -19.50
CA LEU A 44 9.71 -4.74 -20.77
C LEU A 44 8.31 -5.37 -20.85
N SER A 45 8.18 -6.63 -20.46
CA SER A 45 6.88 -7.32 -20.36
C SER A 45 5.94 -6.64 -19.38
N GLY A 46 6.46 -6.15 -18.24
CA GLY A 46 5.71 -5.35 -17.26
C GLY A 46 5.20 -4.05 -17.85
N VAL A 47 6.04 -3.31 -18.57
CA VAL A 47 5.67 -2.05 -19.25
C VAL A 47 4.55 -2.29 -20.27
N LEU A 48 4.69 -3.31 -21.13
CA LEU A 48 3.63 -3.67 -22.09
C LEU A 48 2.32 -4.04 -21.42
N ARG A 49 2.39 -4.85 -20.37
CA ARG A 49 1.21 -5.27 -19.64
C ARG A 49 0.45 -4.08 -19.04
N MET A 50 1.18 -3.11 -18.48
CA MET A 50 0.59 -1.91 -17.89
C MET A 50 0.09 -0.89 -18.92
N LYS A 51 0.41 -1.05 -20.21
CA LYS A 51 0.05 -0.09 -21.27
C LYS A 51 -1.44 0.25 -21.30
N ALA A 52 -2.32 -0.73 -21.11
CA ALA A 52 -3.77 -0.52 -21.10
C ALA A 52 -4.26 0.27 -19.87
N HIS A 53 -3.43 0.37 -18.85
CA HIS A 53 -3.70 1.02 -17.57
C HIS A 53 -2.87 2.30 -17.38
N THR A 54 -2.09 2.70 -18.38
CA THR A 54 -1.32 3.94 -18.39
C THR A 54 -2.18 5.06 -18.96
N LEU A 55 -2.26 6.16 -18.22
CA LEU A 55 -3.05 7.32 -18.61
C LEU A 55 -2.26 8.26 -19.53
N THR A 56 -2.95 9.23 -20.13
CA THR A 56 -2.27 10.31 -20.84
C THR A 56 -1.47 11.19 -19.87
N ALA A 57 -0.45 11.88 -20.34
CA ALA A 57 0.40 12.75 -19.50
C ALA A 57 -0.40 13.81 -18.72
N ASN A 58 -1.52 14.32 -19.27
CA ASN A 58 -2.38 15.26 -18.58
C ASN A 58 -3.20 14.60 -17.47
N GLU A 59 -3.69 13.40 -17.72
CA GLU A 59 -4.43 12.60 -16.72
C GLU A 59 -3.51 12.15 -15.59
N GLU A 60 -2.30 11.65 -15.89
CA GLU A 60 -1.29 11.32 -14.88
C GLU A 60 -0.94 12.52 -14.01
N LYS A 61 -0.78 13.71 -14.62
CA LYS A 61 -0.55 14.94 -13.88
C LYS A 61 -1.73 15.26 -12.95
N LEU A 62 -2.96 15.07 -13.40
CA LEU A 62 -4.17 15.28 -12.58
C LEU A 62 -4.25 14.28 -11.44
N MET A 63 -3.93 13.00 -11.70
CA MET A 63 -3.87 11.97 -10.67
C MET A 63 -2.80 12.27 -9.61
N ALA A 64 -1.62 12.73 -10.05
CA ALA A 64 -0.56 13.15 -9.14
C ALA A 64 -1.00 14.33 -8.23
N MET A 65 -1.74 15.30 -8.78
CA MET A 65 -2.30 16.40 -7.99
C MET A 65 -3.39 15.94 -7.00
N ALA A 66 -4.15 14.89 -7.34
CA ALA A 66 -5.17 14.32 -6.46
C ALA A 66 -4.60 13.41 -5.35
N SER A 67 -3.34 13.00 -5.47
CA SER A 67 -2.70 12.02 -4.57
C SER A 67 -2.82 12.39 -3.09
N ASP A 68 -2.53 13.64 -2.71
CA ASP A 68 -2.63 14.08 -1.31
C ASP A 68 -4.06 13.97 -0.77
N ALA A 69 -5.06 14.31 -1.59
CA ALA A 69 -6.46 14.18 -1.22
C ALA A 69 -6.88 12.71 -1.08
N CYS A 70 -6.40 11.83 -1.97
CA CYS A 70 -6.66 10.39 -1.90
C CYS A 70 -6.01 9.74 -0.67
N ASN A 71 -4.85 10.23 -0.23
CA ASN A 71 -4.13 9.73 0.93
C ASN A 71 -4.63 10.30 2.28
N ALA A 72 -5.51 11.28 2.28
CA ALA A 72 -5.96 11.96 3.50
C ALA A 72 -6.57 11.01 4.55
N ALA A 73 -7.31 9.99 4.11
CA ALA A 73 -7.93 9.01 5.00
C ALA A 73 -6.89 8.12 5.69
N SER A 74 -5.87 7.66 4.94
CA SER A 74 -4.75 6.89 5.48
C SER A 74 -3.94 7.70 6.48
N ASN A 75 -3.59 8.95 6.12
CA ASN A 75 -2.86 9.86 7.00
C ASN A 75 -3.65 10.14 8.30
N ALA A 76 -4.97 10.32 8.22
CA ALA A 76 -5.81 10.52 9.40
C ALA A 76 -5.82 9.28 10.32
N TYR A 77 -5.86 8.07 9.74
CA TYR A 77 -5.75 6.83 10.50
C TYR A 77 -4.38 6.69 11.18
N GLU A 78 -3.30 7.03 10.47
CA GLU A 78 -1.94 7.00 11.03
C GLU A 78 -1.80 7.97 12.22
N MET A 79 -2.29 9.20 12.08
CA MET A 79 -2.27 10.15 13.19
C MET A 79 -3.08 9.66 14.38
N LEU A 80 -4.28 9.13 14.13
CA LEU A 80 -5.09 8.55 15.19
C LEU A 80 -4.37 7.40 15.89
N SER A 81 -3.84 6.43 15.13
CA SER A 81 -3.30 5.18 15.69
C SER A 81 -1.93 5.38 16.37
N TYR A 82 -1.06 6.20 15.81
CA TYR A 82 0.31 6.35 16.30
C TYR A 82 0.50 7.55 17.23
N ALA A 83 -0.31 8.61 17.10
CA ALA A 83 -0.14 9.82 17.89
C ALA A 83 -1.21 10.00 18.96
N ASP A 84 -2.49 9.85 18.60
CA ASP A 84 -3.60 10.24 19.48
C ASP A 84 -4.14 9.09 20.33
N MET A 85 -4.03 7.84 19.84
CA MET A 85 -4.61 6.68 20.50
C MET A 85 -3.78 6.22 21.70
N ASN A 86 -4.32 6.39 22.91
CA ASN A 86 -3.74 5.85 24.13
C ASN A 86 -4.42 4.53 24.49
N LEU A 87 -3.70 3.42 24.32
CA LEU A 87 -4.18 2.07 24.63
C LEU A 87 -4.14 1.75 26.14
N GLY A 88 -3.60 2.67 26.96
CA GLY A 88 -3.55 2.53 28.41
C GLY A 88 -2.50 1.55 28.91
N MET A 89 -2.69 1.10 30.14
CA MET A 89 -1.80 0.16 30.83
C MET A 89 -2.37 -1.25 30.79
N THR A 90 -1.49 -2.25 30.70
CA THR A 90 -1.84 -3.66 30.79
C THR A 90 -0.95 -4.39 31.77
N ARG A 91 -1.26 -5.67 32.04
CA ARG A 91 -0.44 -6.54 32.89
C ARG A 91 0.77 -7.05 32.13
N GLY A 92 1.96 -6.88 32.69
CA GLY A 92 3.21 -7.49 32.24
C GLY A 92 3.47 -8.87 32.83
N GLU A 93 4.61 -9.48 32.45
CA GLU A 93 5.00 -10.87 32.78
C GLU A 93 5.10 -11.12 34.30
N ASN A 94 5.64 -10.16 35.05
CA ASN A 94 5.83 -10.29 36.50
C ASN A 94 4.67 -9.64 37.30
N GLY A 95 3.52 -9.36 36.62
CA GLY A 95 2.37 -8.73 37.25
C GLY A 95 2.44 -7.20 37.31
N GLU A 96 3.53 -6.59 36.87
CA GLU A 96 3.68 -5.13 36.77
C GLU A 96 2.71 -4.53 35.76
N LYS A 97 2.49 -3.22 35.86
CA LYS A 97 1.74 -2.48 34.86
C LYS A 97 2.70 -1.94 33.80
N VAL A 98 2.44 -2.28 32.55
CA VAL A 98 3.20 -1.80 31.39
C VAL A 98 2.31 -1.02 30.44
N GLN A 99 2.87 0.01 29.80
CA GLN A 99 2.16 0.73 28.74
C GLN A 99 1.90 -0.20 27.55
N LEU A 100 0.62 -0.34 27.16
CA LEU A 100 0.25 -1.09 25.98
C LEU A 100 0.52 -0.25 24.73
N THR A 101 1.25 -0.83 23.79
CA THR A 101 1.51 -0.28 22.46
C THR A 101 1.45 -1.42 21.45
N ASP A 102 1.24 -1.10 20.16
CA ASP A 102 1.23 -2.12 19.10
C ASP A 102 2.57 -2.90 19.07
N ALA A 103 3.68 -2.21 19.26
CA ALA A 103 5.01 -2.85 19.32
C ALA A 103 5.15 -3.86 20.49
N ARG A 104 4.54 -3.59 21.64
CA ARG A 104 4.57 -4.49 22.80
C ARG A 104 3.53 -5.60 22.73
N LEU A 105 2.49 -5.42 21.96
CA LEU A 105 1.39 -6.39 21.88
C LEU A 105 1.91 -7.78 21.54
N LEU A 106 2.75 -7.92 20.51
CA LEU A 106 3.25 -9.23 20.08
C LEU A 106 4.02 -9.95 21.18
N SER A 107 4.87 -9.24 21.93
CA SER A 107 5.62 -9.82 23.05
C SER A 107 4.69 -10.26 24.18
N LEU A 108 3.67 -9.46 24.50
CA LEU A 108 2.68 -9.80 25.54
C LEU A 108 1.78 -10.97 25.12
N LEU A 109 1.43 -11.08 23.82
CA LEU A 109 0.67 -12.22 23.28
C LEU A 109 1.48 -13.51 23.22
N ALA A 110 2.82 -13.43 23.17
CA ALA A 110 3.72 -14.56 23.22
C ALA A 110 4.00 -15.04 24.67
N SER A 111 3.50 -14.34 25.70
CA SER A 111 3.66 -14.69 27.12
C SER A 111 3.18 -16.12 27.41
N LYS A 112 3.90 -16.82 28.31
CA LYS A 112 3.44 -18.11 28.85
C LYS A 112 2.26 -17.94 29.79
N ASP A 113 2.14 -16.80 30.48
CA ASP A 113 1.00 -16.49 31.35
C ASP A 113 -0.23 -16.12 30.52
N ARG A 114 -1.28 -16.96 30.63
CA ARG A 114 -2.56 -16.70 29.96
C ARG A 114 -3.22 -15.38 30.41
N ALA A 115 -3.02 -14.98 31.66
CA ALA A 115 -3.62 -13.74 32.17
C ALA A 115 -3.00 -12.51 31.50
N VAL A 116 -1.70 -12.53 31.24
CA VAL A 116 -0.99 -11.50 30.48
C VAL A 116 -1.53 -11.42 29.04
N ARG A 117 -1.60 -12.56 28.33
CA ARG A 117 -2.13 -12.61 26.96
C ARG A 117 -3.59 -12.07 26.89
N LYS A 118 -4.44 -12.53 27.81
CA LYS A 118 -5.84 -12.08 27.88
C LYS A 118 -5.96 -10.58 28.15
N ALA A 119 -5.17 -10.07 29.09
CA ALA A 119 -5.19 -8.64 29.43
C ALA A 119 -4.73 -7.79 28.23
N ALA A 120 -3.63 -8.17 27.57
CA ALA A 120 -3.12 -7.48 26.39
C ALA A 120 -4.15 -7.45 25.26
N TYR A 121 -4.72 -8.61 24.90
CA TYR A 121 -5.75 -8.72 23.87
C TYR A 121 -7.00 -7.89 24.19
N THR A 122 -7.55 -8.04 25.40
CA THR A 122 -8.78 -7.32 25.80
C THR A 122 -8.56 -5.82 25.79
N ASN A 123 -7.42 -5.35 26.29
CA ASN A 123 -7.15 -3.92 26.39
C ASN A 123 -6.92 -3.29 25.01
N ILE A 124 -6.22 -3.97 24.11
CA ILE A 124 -6.03 -3.44 22.74
C ILE A 124 -7.36 -3.38 21.99
N MET A 125 -8.17 -4.44 22.03
CA MET A 125 -9.49 -4.45 21.38
C MET A 125 -10.40 -3.35 21.93
N ASN A 126 -10.42 -3.16 23.24
CA ASN A 126 -11.19 -2.08 23.87
C ASN A 126 -10.65 -0.69 23.49
N GLY A 127 -9.33 -0.55 23.32
CA GLY A 127 -8.70 0.68 22.86
C GLY A 127 -9.19 1.06 21.45
N TYR A 128 -9.08 0.14 20.51
CA TYR A 128 -9.55 0.35 19.12
C TYR A 128 -11.06 0.57 19.04
N ASN A 129 -11.86 -0.17 19.81
CA ASN A 129 -13.32 -0.02 19.80
C ASN A 129 -13.81 1.38 20.21
N LYS A 130 -13.06 2.11 21.04
CA LYS A 130 -13.38 3.50 21.39
C LYS A 130 -13.39 4.43 20.18
N PHE A 131 -12.60 4.13 19.17
CA PHE A 131 -12.45 4.91 17.94
C PHE A 131 -13.09 4.23 16.74
N GLY A 132 -13.94 3.21 16.95
CA GLY A 132 -14.51 2.39 15.89
C GLY A 132 -15.18 3.18 14.76
N ASN A 133 -15.93 4.23 15.08
CA ASN A 133 -16.56 5.09 14.06
C ASN A 133 -15.53 5.86 13.23
N THR A 134 -14.49 6.40 13.86
CA THR A 134 -13.42 7.12 13.16
C THR A 134 -12.61 6.17 12.27
N ILE A 135 -12.26 5.01 12.79
CA ILE A 135 -11.53 3.97 12.04
C ILE A 135 -12.37 3.48 10.85
N ALA A 136 -13.68 3.24 11.05
CA ALA A 136 -14.57 2.87 9.96
C ALA A 136 -14.67 3.96 8.88
N ALA A 137 -14.70 5.24 9.28
CA ALA A 137 -14.75 6.37 8.35
C ALA A 137 -13.46 6.50 7.54
N THR A 138 -12.28 6.36 8.19
CA THR A 138 -10.99 6.41 7.49
C THR A 138 -10.82 5.21 6.56
N TYR A 139 -11.21 4.00 6.99
CA TYR A 139 -11.22 2.81 6.13
C TYR A 139 -12.12 3.00 4.91
N ALA A 140 -13.35 3.48 5.11
CA ALA A 140 -14.25 3.77 3.99
C ALA A 140 -13.70 4.85 3.05
N GLY A 141 -12.96 5.83 3.58
CA GLY A 141 -12.25 6.83 2.79
C GLY A 141 -11.18 6.21 1.90
N GLN A 142 -10.34 5.33 2.46
CA GLN A 142 -9.31 4.61 1.72
C GLN A 142 -9.92 3.73 0.62
N VAL A 143 -10.95 2.95 0.93
CA VAL A 143 -11.65 2.11 -0.07
C VAL A 143 -12.17 2.96 -1.24
N LYS A 144 -12.70 4.17 -0.98
CA LYS A 144 -13.15 5.07 -2.04
C LYS A 144 -12.00 5.59 -2.89
N ALA A 145 -10.84 5.89 -2.28
CA ALA A 145 -9.63 6.29 -3.00
C ALA A 145 -9.12 5.16 -3.90
N ASP A 146 -9.09 3.92 -3.40
CA ASP A 146 -8.68 2.74 -4.17
C ASP A 146 -9.62 2.47 -5.36
N ILE A 147 -10.95 2.62 -5.15
CA ILE A 147 -11.95 2.51 -6.21
C ILE A 147 -11.76 3.61 -7.25
N PHE A 148 -11.50 4.84 -6.82
CA PHE A 148 -11.24 5.95 -7.72
C PHE A 148 -9.99 5.68 -8.56
N ASN A 149 -8.86 5.33 -7.94
CA ASN A 149 -7.61 5.06 -8.63
C ASN A 149 -7.74 3.90 -9.62
N SER A 150 -8.37 2.79 -9.22
CA SER A 150 -8.55 1.63 -10.10
C SER A 150 -9.38 1.97 -11.35
N ARG A 151 -10.48 2.71 -11.17
CA ARG A 151 -11.32 3.13 -12.28
C ARG A 151 -10.64 4.14 -13.20
N ALA A 152 -9.89 5.10 -12.64
CA ALA A 152 -9.11 6.06 -13.41
C ALA A 152 -8.10 5.35 -14.32
N HIS A 153 -7.44 4.29 -13.84
CA HIS A 153 -6.48 3.48 -14.60
C HIS A 153 -7.14 2.31 -15.36
N HIS A 154 -8.44 2.35 -15.60
CA HIS A 154 -9.17 1.36 -16.43
C HIS A 154 -9.12 -0.09 -15.91
N PHE A 155 -9.01 -0.29 -14.61
CA PHE A 155 -9.17 -1.61 -14.00
C PHE A 155 -10.65 -1.88 -13.68
N ASP A 156 -11.06 -3.14 -13.80
CA ASP A 156 -12.43 -3.57 -13.50
C ASP A 156 -12.75 -3.50 -12.00
N SER A 157 -11.73 -3.66 -11.16
CA SER A 157 -11.85 -3.64 -9.70
C SER A 157 -10.58 -3.15 -9.02
N SER A 158 -10.72 -2.67 -7.77
CA SER A 158 -9.55 -2.35 -6.92
C SER A 158 -8.72 -3.58 -6.60
N ARG A 159 -9.32 -4.78 -6.53
CA ARG A 159 -8.61 -6.05 -6.36
C ARG A 159 -7.72 -6.32 -7.57
N GLN A 160 -8.26 -6.23 -8.77
CA GLN A 160 -7.49 -6.37 -10.00
C GLN A 160 -6.33 -5.36 -10.03
N ALA A 161 -6.60 -4.08 -9.77
CA ALA A 161 -5.57 -3.04 -9.75
C ALA A 161 -4.44 -3.34 -8.76
N ALA A 162 -4.74 -3.95 -7.61
CA ALA A 162 -3.75 -4.31 -6.60
C ALA A 162 -2.91 -5.54 -6.98
N MET A 163 -3.48 -6.50 -7.71
CA MET A 163 -2.84 -7.79 -8.00
C MET A 163 -2.15 -7.82 -9.37
N TYR A 164 -2.65 -7.04 -10.32
CA TYR A 164 -2.21 -7.04 -11.72
C TYR A 164 -0.72 -6.65 -11.91
N PRO A 165 -0.18 -5.63 -11.22
CA PRO A 165 1.24 -5.27 -11.35
C PRO A 165 2.20 -6.40 -10.96
N ASP A 166 1.79 -7.24 -10.00
CA ASP A 166 2.58 -8.37 -9.49
C ASP A 166 2.32 -9.68 -10.25
N GLU A 167 1.49 -9.66 -11.30
CA GLU A 167 1.10 -10.85 -12.09
C GLU A 167 0.37 -11.92 -11.26
N ILE A 168 -0.37 -11.50 -10.26
CA ILE A 168 -1.14 -12.41 -9.40
C ILE A 168 -2.54 -12.56 -9.97
N ASP A 169 -2.94 -13.79 -10.29
CA ASP A 169 -4.32 -14.11 -10.72
C ASP A 169 -5.29 -13.85 -9.56
N GLU A 170 -6.40 -13.17 -9.83
CA GLU A 170 -7.43 -12.89 -8.82
C GLU A 170 -7.99 -14.15 -8.14
N LYS A 171 -7.92 -15.31 -8.81
CA LYS A 171 -8.27 -16.60 -8.23
C LYS A 171 -7.43 -17.03 -7.04
N VAL A 172 -6.24 -16.44 -6.88
CA VAL A 172 -5.40 -16.67 -5.70
C VAL A 172 -6.02 -16.05 -4.44
N TYR A 173 -6.83 -14.99 -4.63
CA TYR A 173 -7.54 -14.32 -3.55
C TYR A 173 -8.81 -15.08 -3.12
N ASP A 174 -9.49 -15.78 -4.03
CA ASP A 174 -10.74 -16.52 -3.78
C ASP A 174 -10.45 -17.89 -3.15
#